data_089dd1f8136814c4590954f340e890c9
#
_entry.id   089dd1f8136814c4590954f340e890c9
#
_cell.length_a   1.000
_cell.length_b   1.000
_cell.length_c   1.000
_cell.angle_alpha   90.00
_cell.angle_beta   90.00
_cell.angle_gamma   90.00
#
_symmetry.space_group_name_H-M   'P 1'
#
loop_
_entity.id
_entity.type
_entity.pdbx_description
1 polymer ?
#
loop_
_entity_poly.entity_id
_entity_poly.type
_entity_poly.pdbx_seq_one_letter_code
_entity_poly.pdbx_strand_id
1 'polypeptide(L)'
;GDSSALMSFTLKTLEKYKENEHLPIEYNNQISIPSMERASAVTYYDDQLFVGFFNMYGHGRVAAYSIARSGKNKGSITNNEIRAVTGAVEWSDPSGETSMDKQIQGLAIYDNKIFLSQSYGSGDSKLYIFPTSALNALDEKNAELVIDMPPYLEQITAYKGQLLCIFESGSKIYAKPHIMIMDRILSLNINALFGN
;
A
#
# COMPACT_ATOMS: atom_id res chain seq x y z
N GLY A 1 5.24 -9.20 -20.33
CA GLY A 1 4.21 -8.88 -19.35
C GLY A 1 4.86 -8.71 -18.02
N ASP A 2 4.59 -7.57 -17.36
CA ASP A 2 5.16 -7.27 -16.06
C ASP A 2 4.52 -8.18 -15.01
N SER A 3 5.28 -9.13 -14.48
CA SER A 3 4.87 -9.95 -13.36
C SER A 3 5.38 -9.31 -12.08
N SER A 4 4.50 -9.11 -11.10
CA SER A 4 4.90 -8.73 -9.76
C SER A 4 5.42 -9.94 -8.98
N ALA A 5 6.39 -9.72 -8.11
CA ALA A 5 6.89 -10.73 -7.20
C ALA A 5 6.94 -10.20 -5.77
N LEU A 6 6.58 -11.05 -4.82
CA LEU A 6 6.83 -10.81 -3.40
C LEU A 6 8.15 -11.47 -3.02
N MET A 7 9.00 -10.73 -2.36
CA MET A 7 10.31 -11.20 -1.92
C MET A 7 10.42 -11.02 -0.41
N SER A 8 10.95 -12.02 0.28
CA SER A 8 11.22 -11.93 1.71
C SER A 8 12.69 -12.17 2.02
N PHE A 9 13.17 -11.47 3.04
CA PHE A 9 14.50 -11.65 3.59
C PHE A 9 14.44 -11.43 5.10
N THR A 10 15.41 -11.93 5.83
CA THR A 10 15.49 -11.72 7.28
C THR A 10 16.13 -10.37 7.59
N LEU A 11 15.76 -9.75 8.72
CA LEU A 11 16.46 -8.55 9.20
C LEU A 11 17.96 -8.79 9.35
N LYS A 12 18.37 -10.00 9.76
CA LYS A 12 19.77 -10.40 9.83
C LYS A 12 20.48 -10.30 8.48
N THR A 13 19.77 -10.47 7.38
CA THR A 13 20.34 -10.25 6.04
C THR A 13 20.71 -8.78 5.85
N LEU A 14 19.85 -7.85 6.27
CA LEU A 14 20.14 -6.42 6.19
C LEU A 14 21.31 -5.98 7.07
N GLU A 15 21.47 -6.59 8.24
CA GLU A 15 22.58 -6.29 9.16
C GLU A 15 23.97 -6.56 8.56
N LYS A 16 24.04 -7.38 7.50
CA LYS A 16 25.28 -7.64 6.78
C LYS A 16 25.70 -6.51 5.85
N TYR A 17 24.76 -5.64 5.46
CA TYR A 17 25.05 -4.54 4.54
C TYR A 17 25.52 -3.32 5.32
N LYS A 18 26.63 -2.76 4.87
CA LYS A 18 27.15 -1.50 5.39
C LYS A 18 26.60 -0.34 4.58
N GLU A 19 26.60 0.83 5.19
CA GLU A 19 26.29 2.06 4.48
C GLU A 19 27.13 2.20 3.21
N ASN A 20 26.47 2.52 2.07
CA ASN A 20 27.05 2.67 0.74
C ASN A 20 27.52 1.38 0.04
N GLU A 21 27.21 0.21 0.54
CA GLU A 21 27.41 -1.03 -0.22
C GLU A 21 26.25 -1.26 -1.20
N HIS A 22 26.56 -1.39 -2.49
CA HIS A 22 25.58 -1.72 -3.55
C HIS A 22 25.58 -3.22 -3.84
N LEU A 23 25.46 -4.04 -2.83
CA LEU A 23 25.37 -5.48 -2.99
C LEU A 23 23.91 -5.90 -3.22
N PRO A 24 23.65 -6.89 -4.08
CA PRO A 24 22.30 -7.42 -4.25
C PRO A 24 21.83 -8.08 -2.96
N ILE A 25 20.59 -7.79 -2.56
CA ILE A 25 19.96 -8.41 -1.39
C ILE A 25 19.70 -9.88 -1.69
N GLU A 26 20.16 -10.77 -0.80
CA GLU A 26 19.85 -12.20 -0.86
C GLU A 26 18.45 -12.43 -0.30
N TYR A 27 17.54 -12.90 -1.15
CA TYR A 27 16.17 -13.22 -0.75
C TYR A 27 16.07 -14.65 -0.19
N ASN A 28 15.36 -14.80 0.91
CA ASN A 28 15.07 -16.11 1.48
C ASN A 28 13.95 -16.82 0.71
N ASN A 29 13.03 -16.05 0.15
CA ASN A 29 11.90 -16.56 -0.60
C ASN A 29 11.45 -15.53 -1.64
N GLN A 30 11.04 -16.03 -2.80
CA GLN A 30 10.45 -15.24 -3.87
C GLN A 30 9.22 -15.98 -4.41
N ILE A 31 8.11 -15.27 -4.48
CA ILE A 31 6.84 -15.79 -4.98
C ILE A 31 6.36 -14.88 -6.09
N SER A 32 6.14 -15.44 -7.27
CA SER A 32 5.52 -14.72 -8.37
C SER A 32 4.03 -14.56 -8.09
N ILE A 33 3.52 -13.35 -8.23
CA ILE A 33 2.09 -13.07 -8.13
C ILE A 33 1.49 -13.29 -9.52
N PRO A 34 0.53 -14.20 -9.68
CA PRO A 34 -0.01 -14.54 -10.99
C PRO A 34 -1.00 -13.50 -11.51
N SER A 35 -0.71 -12.21 -11.33
CA SER A 35 -1.55 -11.16 -11.87
C SER A 35 -0.74 -10.23 -12.77
N MET A 36 -1.42 -9.69 -13.77
CA MET A 36 -0.87 -8.65 -14.66
C MET A 36 -0.81 -7.27 -13.97
N GLU A 37 -1.26 -7.21 -12.74
CA GLU A 37 -1.33 -5.98 -11.96
C GLU A 37 -0.01 -5.74 -11.23
N ARG A 38 0.34 -4.48 -11.05
CA ARG A 38 1.56 -4.08 -10.35
C ARG A 38 1.30 -4.05 -8.86
N ALA A 39 1.99 -4.87 -8.09
CA ALA A 39 2.01 -4.74 -6.64
C ALA A 39 2.69 -3.41 -6.28
N SER A 40 1.97 -2.52 -5.64
CA SER A 40 2.42 -1.18 -5.26
C SER A 40 2.61 -1.02 -3.76
N ALA A 41 1.88 -1.77 -2.97
CA ALA A 41 1.89 -1.64 -1.52
C ALA A 41 1.78 -2.99 -0.83
N VAL A 42 2.33 -3.09 0.38
CA VAL A 42 2.27 -4.29 1.19
C VAL A 42 2.16 -3.93 2.67
N THR A 43 1.32 -4.66 3.40
CA THR A 43 1.23 -4.57 4.86
C THR A 43 0.95 -5.93 5.48
N TYR A 44 1.37 -6.10 6.72
CA TYR A 44 1.12 -7.31 7.51
C TYR A 44 0.12 -7.01 8.61
N TYR A 45 -0.92 -7.82 8.71
CA TYR A 45 -1.93 -7.70 9.75
C TYR A 45 -2.60 -9.05 9.99
N ASP A 46 -2.85 -9.39 11.25
CA ASP A 46 -3.54 -10.61 11.67
C ASP A 46 -3.04 -11.89 10.96
N ASP A 47 -1.71 -12.09 10.99
CA ASP A 47 -1.02 -13.23 10.37
C ASP A 47 -1.24 -13.39 8.84
N GLN A 48 -1.66 -12.33 8.18
CA GLN A 48 -1.79 -12.27 6.73
C GLN A 48 -0.94 -11.14 6.14
N LEU A 49 -0.49 -11.34 4.93
CA LEU A 49 0.14 -10.31 4.13
C LEU A 49 -0.88 -9.75 3.15
N PHE A 50 -1.15 -8.48 3.25
CA PHE A 50 -2.02 -7.75 2.33
C PHE A 50 -1.19 -7.04 1.30
N VAL A 51 -1.59 -7.15 0.04
CA VAL A 51 -0.92 -6.53 -1.11
C VAL A 51 -1.91 -5.65 -1.84
N GLY A 52 -1.58 -4.38 -2.00
CA GLY A 52 -2.28 -3.45 -2.86
C GLY A 52 -1.75 -3.52 -4.29
N PHE A 53 -2.65 -3.52 -5.27
CA PHE A 53 -2.31 -3.55 -6.67
C PHE A 53 -2.73 -2.25 -7.35
N PHE A 54 -1.75 -1.63 -7.96
CA PHE A 54 -1.93 -0.44 -8.79
C PHE A 54 -2.47 -0.84 -10.16
N ASN A 55 -3.48 -0.14 -10.63
CA ASN A 55 -3.99 -0.29 -11.98
C ASN A 55 -4.15 1.08 -12.65
N MET A 56 -3.59 1.25 -13.84
CA MET A 56 -3.65 2.50 -14.61
C MET A 56 -5.04 2.77 -15.20
N TYR A 57 -5.75 1.71 -15.60
CA TYR A 57 -6.93 1.83 -16.46
C TYR A 57 -8.18 1.21 -15.87
N GLY A 58 -8.12 0.75 -14.63
CA GLY A 58 -9.21 0.05 -13.98
C GLY A 58 -9.12 0.15 -12.47
N HIS A 59 -9.91 -0.68 -11.81
CA HIS A 59 -9.96 -0.71 -10.36
C HIS A 59 -8.67 -1.28 -9.78
N GLY A 60 -8.13 -0.63 -8.75
CA GLY A 60 -7.15 -1.22 -7.87
C GLY A 60 -7.79 -2.37 -7.09
N ARG A 61 -6.99 -3.25 -6.53
CA ARG A 61 -7.46 -4.29 -5.62
C ARG A 61 -6.50 -4.51 -4.48
N VAL A 62 -7.01 -5.09 -3.41
CA VAL A 62 -6.20 -5.60 -2.30
C VAL A 62 -6.38 -7.11 -2.26
N ALA A 63 -5.29 -7.85 -2.15
CA ALA A 63 -5.32 -9.29 -1.94
C ALA A 63 -4.66 -9.65 -0.61
N ALA A 64 -5.19 -10.65 0.07
CA ALA A 64 -4.61 -11.20 1.29
C ALA A 64 -3.98 -12.57 1.02
N TYR A 65 -2.80 -12.77 1.57
CA TYR A 65 -2.03 -14.00 1.47
C TYR A 65 -1.76 -14.55 2.87
N SER A 66 -2.07 -15.82 3.08
CA SER A 66 -1.70 -16.48 4.34
C SER A 66 -0.20 -16.74 4.40
N ILE A 67 0.37 -16.59 5.59
CA ILE A 67 1.78 -16.91 5.86
C ILE A 67 1.84 -18.22 6.64
N ALA A 68 2.70 -19.14 6.20
CA ALA A 68 2.90 -20.41 6.89
C ALA A 68 3.45 -20.17 8.31
N ARG A 69 2.71 -20.62 9.33
CA ARG A 69 3.06 -20.40 10.76
C ARG A 69 4.04 -21.39 11.32
N SER A 70 4.17 -22.56 10.70
CA SER A 70 4.97 -23.67 11.24
C SER A 70 5.58 -24.51 10.12
N GLY A 71 6.43 -25.46 10.51
CA GLY A 71 7.06 -26.40 9.60
C GLY A 71 8.24 -25.81 8.83
N LYS A 72 8.69 -26.55 7.82
CA LYS A 72 9.85 -26.21 6.99
C LYS A 72 9.68 -24.91 6.21
N ASN A 73 8.43 -24.54 5.93
CA ASN A 73 8.06 -23.36 5.17
C ASN A 73 7.59 -22.19 6.05
N LYS A 74 7.87 -22.21 7.36
CA LYS A 74 7.47 -21.11 8.26
C LYS A 74 7.93 -19.76 7.72
N GLY A 75 7.01 -18.81 7.62
CA GLY A 75 7.26 -17.48 7.11
C GLY A 75 7.18 -17.37 5.59
N SER A 76 6.91 -18.49 4.89
CA SER A 76 6.71 -18.47 3.42
C SER A 76 5.25 -18.20 3.09
N ILE A 77 5.06 -17.46 2.01
CA ILE A 77 3.76 -17.27 1.37
C ILE A 77 3.61 -18.38 0.34
N THR A 78 2.46 -19.03 0.30
CA THR A 78 2.18 -20.04 -0.71
C THR A 78 1.18 -19.51 -1.73
N ASN A 79 1.43 -19.68 -3.01
CA ASN A 79 0.54 -19.24 -4.09
C ASN A 79 -0.87 -19.88 -4.00
N ASN A 80 -1.02 -20.98 -3.27
CA ASN A 80 -2.27 -21.72 -3.15
C ASN A 80 -3.22 -21.13 -2.08
N GLU A 81 -2.78 -20.15 -1.30
CA GLU A 81 -3.55 -19.56 -0.20
C GLU A 81 -3.97 -18.11 -0.48
N ILE A 82 -4.07 -17.75 -1.75
CA ILE A 82 -4.57 -16.42 -2.15
C ILE A 82 -6.05 -16.38 -1.78
N ARG A 83 -6.37 -15.71 -0.70
CA ARG A 83 -7.71 -15.19 -0.51
C ARG A 83 -7.79 -13.92 -1.33
N ALA A 84 -8.41 -13.99 -2.49
CA ALA A 84 -8.85 -12.79 -3.15
C ALA A 84 -9.82 -12.10 -2.19
N VAL A 85 -9.36 -11.07 -1.53
CA VAL A 85 -10.25 -10.09 -0.93
C VAL A 85 -10.85 -9.39 -2.13
N THR A 86 -11.96 -9.88 -2.62
CA THR A 86 -12.69 -9.34 -3.75
C THR A 86 -13.38 -8.06 -3.33
N GLY A 87 -12.61 -7.05 -3.03
CA GLY A 87 -13.04 -5.70 -3.05
C GLY A 87 -12.38 -5.09 -4.27
N ALA A 88 -13.05 -5.14 -5.41
CA ALA A 88 -12.79 -4.14 -6.41
C ALA A 88 -13.09 -2.81 -5.70
N VAL A 89 -12.07 -2.00 -5.49
CA VAL A 89 -12.29 -0.61 -5.11
C VAL A 89 -12.88 0.03 -6.36
N GLU A 90 -14.19 -0.06 -6.50
CA GLU A 90 -14.92 0.66 -7.54
C GLU A 90 -15.03 2.12 -7.12
N TRP A 91 -14.05 2.89 -7.47
CA TRP A 91 -14.15 4.34 -7.44
C TRP A 91 -14.99 4.76 -8.63
N SER A 92 -16.28 4.83 -8.49
CA SER A 92 -17.13 5.47 -9.49
C SER A 92 -16.95 6.97 -9.35
N ASP A 93 -16.20 7.56 -10.26
CA ASP A 93 -16.31 8.99 -10.50
C ASP A 93 -17.76 9.31 -10.90
N PRO A 94 -18.45 10.21 -10.18
CA PRO A 94 -19.80 10.61 -10.52
C PRO A 94 -19.95 11.16 -11.96
N SER A 95 -18.86 11.63 -12.58
CA SER A 95 -18.86 12.12 -13.97
C SER A 95 -18.79 10.98 -15.01
N GLY A 96 -18.53 9.74 -14.59
CA GLY A 96 -18.34 8.62 -15.52
C GLY A 96 -17.02 8.69 -16.32
N GLU A 97 -16.22 9.71 -16.11
CA GLU A 97 -14.87 9.77 -16.65
C GLU A 97 -13.97 8.83 -15.85
N THR A 98 -13.16 8.06 -16.54
CA THR A 98 -12.10 7.27 -15.90
C THR A 98 -11.04 8.24 -15.37
N SER A 99 -11.29 8.80 -14.19
CA SER A 99 -10.32 9.66 -13.55
C SER A 99 -9.06 8.86 -13.27
N MET A 100 -7.91 9.45 -13.56
CA MET A 100 -6.60 8.86 -13.28
C MET A 100 -6.32 8.72 -11.79
N ASP A 101 -7.30 9.05 -10.95
CA ASP A 101 -7.21 9.10 -9.48
C ASP A 101 -7.38 7.75 -8.80
N LYS A 102 -7.41 6.63 -9.55
CA LYS A 102 -7.78 5.30 -9.03
C LYS A 102 -6.60 4.39 -8.67
N GLN A 103 -5.44 4.95 -8.43
CA GLN A 103 -4.19 4.19 -8.30
C GLN A 103 -3.77 4.08 -6.84
N ILE A 104 -3.91 2.87 -6.28
CA ILE A 104 -3.44 2.56 -4.92
C ILE A 104 -1.91 2.58 -4.94
N GLN A 105 -1.32 3.42 -4.09
CA GLN A 105 0.12 3.52 -3.91
C GLN A 105 0.57 3.00 -2.56
N GLY A 106 -0.19 3.20 -1.51
CA GLY A 106 0.13 2.76 -0.18
C GLY A 106 -1.02 2.03 0.52
N LEU A 107 -0.67 1.10 1.40
CA LEU A 107 -1.59 0.31 2.19
C LEU A 107 -1.03 0.11 3.59
N ALA A 108 -1.83 0.38 4.60
CA ALA A 108 -1.55 0.02 5.98
C ALA A 108 -2.82 -0.51 6.64
N ILE A 109 -2.67 -1.44 7.60
CA ILE A 109 -3.76 -1.89 8.45
C ILE A 109 -3.30 -1.77 9.91
N TYR A 110 -4.09 -1.09 10.72
CA TYR A 110 -3.80 -0.88 12.13
C TYR A 110 -5.10 -0.65 12.89
N ASP A 111 -5.22 -1.26 14.06
CA ASP A 111 -6.35 -1.09 15.00
C ASP A 111 -7.73 -1.19 14.30
N ASN A 112 -7.95 -2.28 13.57
CA ASN A 112 -9.17 -2.55 12.81
C ASN A 112 -9.52 -1.51 11.74
N LYS A 113 -8.55 -0.73 11.29
CA LYS A 113 -8.69 0.23 10.19
C LYS A 113 -7.74 -0.11 9.04
N ILE A 114 -8.24 0.07 7.85
CA ILE A 114 -7.50 -0.04 6.60
C ILE A 114 -7.26 1.36 6.07
N PHE A 115 -6.03 1.69 5.81
CA PHE A 115 -5.60 2.96 5.21
C PHE A 115 -5.14 2.67 3.80
N LEU A 116 -5.73 3.33 2.81
CA LEU A 116 -5.34 3.27 1.41
C LEU A 116 -4.96 4.64 0.91
N SER A 117 -3.76 4.81 0.41
CA SER A 117 -3.39 6.01 -0.32
C SER A 117 -3.64 5.83 -1.80
N GLN A 118 -4.13 6.89 -2.42
CA GLN A 118 -4.37 6.98 -3.84
C GLN A 118 -3.67 8.23 -4.36
N SER A 119 -2.84 8.06 -5.36
CA SER A 119 -2.07 9.15 -5.93
C SER A 119 -1.66 8.86 -7.36
N TYR A 120 -1.76 9.86 -8.23
CA TYR A 120 -1.13 9.83 -9.54
C TYR A 120 -0.95 11.23 -10.13
N GLY A 121 0.26 11.53 -10.56
CA GLY A 121 0.56 12.83 -11.16
C GLY A 121 0.53 13.97 -10.15
N SER A 122 0.24 15.17 -10.62
CA SER A 122 0.35 16.41 -9.86
C SER A 122 -0.92 16.84 -9.12
N GLY A 123 -2.00 16.08 -9.25
CA GLY A 123 -3.24 16.32 -8.49
C GLY A 123 -3.10 15.95 -7.03
N ASP A 124 -4.00 16.45 -6.20
CA ASP A 124 -4.06 16.07 -4.79
C ASP A 124 -4.26 14.57 -4.63
N SER A 125 -3.56 14.00 -3.66
CA SER A 125 -3.72 12.62 -3.29
C SER A 125 -4.92 12.44 -2.35
N LYS A 126 -5.38 11.22 -2.20
CA LYS A 126 -6.44 10.86 -1.26
C LYS A 126 -5.93 9.80 -0.28
N LEU A 127 -6.33 9.94 0.96
CA LEU A 127 -6.19 8.91 1.98
C LEU A 127 -7.58 8.44 2.37
N TYR A 128 -7.88 7.17 2.08
CA TYR A 128 -9.14 6.53 2.42
C TYR A 128 -8.95 5.66 3.65
N ILE A 129 -9.90 5.73 4.58
CA ILE A 129 -9.86 4.95 5.81
C ILE A 129 -11.16 4.14 5.90
N PHE A 130 -11.00 2.82 6.00
CA PHE A 130 -12.10 1.87 6.07
C PHE A 130 -12.02 1.06 7.37
N PRO A 131 -13.13 0.57 7.90
CA PRO A 131 -13.08 -0.49 8.89
C PRO A 131 -12.60 -1.80 8.24
N THR A 132 -11.90 -2.67 8.99
CA THR A 132 -11.48 -3.99 8.46
C THR A 132 -12.65 -4.86 8.04
N SER A 133 -13.86 -4.63 8.56
CA SER A 133 -15.09 -5.28 8.12
C SER A 133 -15.47 -4.97 6.67
N ALA A 134 -14.94 -3.88 6.10
CA ALA A 134 -15.15 -3.48 4.71
C ALA A 134 -14.16 -4.10 3.72
N LEU A 135 -13.29 -5.03 4.15
CA LEU A 135 -12.28 -5.67 3.28
C LEU A 135 -12.85 -6.27 1.99
N ASN A 136 -14.09 -6.71 2.00
CA ASN A 136 -14.77 -7.25 0.82
C ASN A 136 -15.55 -6.20 0.00
N ALA A 137 -15.51 -4.94 0.41
CA ALA A 137 -16.27 -3.84 -0.19
C ALA A 137 -15.53 -2.52 0.00
N LEU A 138 -14.27 -2.46 -0.44
CA LEU A 138 -13.44 -1.25 -0.40
C LEU A 138 -13.89 -0.30 -1.51
N ASP A 139 -15.01 0.33 -1.31
CA ASP A 139 -15.61 1.35 -2.16
C ASP A 139 -15.62 2.68 -1.38
N GLU A 140 -15.41 3.80 -2.05
CA GLU A 140 -15.35 5.13 -1.41
C GLU A 140 -16.56 5.39 -0.49
N LYS A 141 -17.77 4.96 -0.90
CA LYS A 141 -18.98 5.08 -0.08
C LYS A 141 -18.95 4.32 1.26
N ASN A 142 -18.06 3.33 1.37
CA ASN A 142 -17.85 2.55 2.59
C ASN A 142 -16.65 3.05 3.42
N ALA A 143 -15.96 4.09 2.95
CA ALA A 143 -14.92 4.74 3.72
C ALA A 143 -15.53 5.49 4.91
N GLU A 144 -14.96 5.30 6.09
CA GLU A 144 -15.33 6.08 7.28
C GLU A 144 -14.82 7.52 7.21
N LEU A 145 -13.69 7.70 6.53
CA LEU A 145 -13.05 8.99 6.37
C LEU A 145 -12.27 9.02 5.04
N VAL A 146 -12.35 10.16 4.37
CA VAL A 146 -11.53 10.47 3.19
C VAL A 146 -10.84 11.80 3.45
N ILE A 147 -9.54 11.83 3.27
CA ILE A 147 -8.70 13.03 3.54
C ILE A 147 -7.96 13.42 2.27
N ASP A 148 -8.09 14.68 1.89
CA ASP A 148 -7.24 15.26 0.84
C ASP A 148 -5.81 15.43 1.37
N MET A 149 -4.87 14.91 0.61
CA MET A 149 -3.45 14.87 0.96
C MET A 149 -2.64 15.59 -0.11
N PRO A 150 -1.45 16.11 0.23
CA PRO A 150 -0.55 16.66 -0.77
C PRO A 150 -0.30 15.71 -1.94
N PRO A 151 -0.01 16.24 -3.16
CA PRO A 151 0.30 15.43 -4.32
C PRO A 151 1.43 14.42 -4.09
N TYR A 152 1.39 13.32 -4.84
CA TYR A 152 2.42 12.28 -4.84
C TYR A 152 2.57 11.54 -3.50
N LEU A 153 1.46 11.30 -2.78
CA LEU A 153 1.46 10.40 -1.63
C LEU A 153 1.72 8.96 -2.12
N GLU A 154 2.88 8.43 -1.79
CA GLU A 154 3.34 7.16 -2.32
C GLU A 154 3.08 6.03 -1.32
N GLN A 155 3.79 6.00 -0.24
CA GLN A 155 3.71 4.92 0.74
C GLN A 155 3.21 5.42 2.09
N ILE A 156 2.42 4.57 2.74
CA ILE A 156 1.96 4.76 4.11
C ILE A 156 2.30 3.55 4.97
N THR A 157 2.59 3.78 6.22
CA THR A 157 2.76 2.71 7.20
C THR A 157 2.28 3.13 8.57
N ALA A 158 1.67 2.20 9.32
CA ALA A 158 1.22 2.48 10.68
C ALA A 158 2.27 2.03 11.69
N TYR A 159 2.60 2.90 12.63
CA TYR A 159 3.55 2.60 13.70
C TYR A 159 3.18 3.33 14.99
N LYS A 160 2.96 2.59 16.07
CA LYS A 160 2.66 3.15 17.42
C LYS A 160 1.57 4.22 17.43
N GLY A 161 0.43 3.96 16.77
CA GLY A 161 -0.69 4.89 16.71
C GLY A 161 -0.50 6.09 15.77
N GLN A 162 0.59 6.10 15.01
CA GLN A 162 0.86 7.09 13.98
C GLN A 162 0.75 6.47 12.59
N LEU A 163 0.19 7.19 11.63
CA LEU A 163 0.28 6.88 10.22
C LEU A 163 1.39 7.73 9.61
N LEU A 164 2.45 7.07 9.15
CA LEU A 164 3.60 7.70 8.53
C LEU A 164 3.38 7.71 7.02
N CYS A 165 3.46 8.89 6.40
CA CYS A 165 3.20 9.11 4.99
C CYS A 165 4.45 9.63 4.30
N ILE A 166 4.82 9.00 3.17
CA ILE A 166 5.97 9.35 2.34
C ILE A 166 5.46 9.85 1.00
N PHE A 167 6.07 10.94 0.49
CA PHE A 167 5.68 11.60 -0.74
C PHE A 167 6.85 11.64 -1.73
N GLU A 168 6.58 11.39 -3.00
CA GLU A 168 7.57 11.53 -4.07
C GLU A 168 7.82 12.98 -4.49
N SER A 169 6.95 13.92 -4.12
CA SER A 169 7.08 15.33 -4.50
C SER A 169 8.38 15.98 -4.01
N GLY A 170 9.02 15.41 -2.98
CA GLY A 170 10.34 15.81 -2.51
C GLY A 170 11.50 15.41 -3.42
N SER A 171 11.28 14.51 -4.37
CA SER A 171 12.32 14.07 -5.29
C SER A 171 12.54 15.09 -6.42
N LYS A 172 13.79 15.17 -6.93
CA LYS A 172 14.13 16.09 -8.03
C LYS A 172 13.31 15.86 -9.31
N ILE A 173 12.81 14.63 -9.52
CA ILE A 173 12.05 14.26 -10.71
C ILE A 173 10.64 14.86 -10.67
N TYR A 174 10.03 14.91 -9.50
CA TYR A 174 8.64 15.33 -9.29
C TYR A 174 8.52 16.75 -8.71
N ALA A 175 9.61 17.34 -8.20
CA ALA A 175 9.62 18.71 -7.73
C ALA A 175 9.39 19.67 -8.91
N LYS A 176 8.18 20.21 -9.02
CA LYS A 176 7.78 21.16 -10.07
C LYS A 176 7.29 22.45 -9.44
N PRO A 177 7.40 23.59 -10.16
CA PRO A 177 6.73 24.82 -9.74
C PRO A 177 5.23 24.58 -9.51
N HIS A 178 4.67 25.17 -8.46
CA HIS A 178 3.27 25.08 -8.06
C HIS A 178 2.82 23.76 -7.42
N ILE A 179 3.72 22.82 -7.17
CA ILE A 179 3.42 21.59 -6.40
C ILE A 179 3.94 21.78 -4.98
N MET A 180 3.13 21.40 -4.00
CA MET A 180 3.59 21.31 -2.63
C MET A 180 4.66 20.23 -2.50
N ILE A 181 5.88 20.63 -2.18
CA ILE A 181 7.01 19.72 -2.02
C ILE A 181 6.99 19.19 -0.59
N MET A 182 6.88 17.88 -0.46
CA MET A 182 6.95 17.16 0.81
C MET A 182 8.29 16.41 0.87
N ASP A 183 9.29 17.02 1.52
CA ASP A 183 10.64 16.47 1.68
C ASP A 183 10.85 15.73 3.02
N ARG A 184 9.76 15.52 3.75
CA ARG A 184 9.72 14.92 5.08
C ARG A 184 8.62 13.87 5.18
N ILE A 185 8.78 12.95 6.12
CA ILE A 185 7.71 12.04 6.50
C ILE A 185 6.65 12.85 7.28
N LEU A 186 5.43 12.85 6.77
CA LEU A 186 4.28 13.36 7.49
C LEU A 186 3.78 12.28 8.45
N SER A 187 3.55 12.66 9.70
CA SER A 187 2.98 11.76 10.72
C SER A 187 1.60 12.26 11.13
N LEU A 188 0.59 11.40 10.98
CA LEU A 188 -0.78 11.65 11.41
C LEU A 188 -1.09 10.79 12.64
N ASN A 189 -1.60 11.40 13.70
CA ASN A 189 -2.08 10.64 14.86
C ASN A 189 -3.40 9.95 14.51
N ILE A 190 -3.39 8.61 14.49
CA ILE A 190 -4.55 7.81 14.06
C ILE A 190 -5.76 8.06 14.98
N ASN A 191 -5.57 8.13 16.30
CA ASN A 191 -6.67 8.38 17.24
C ASN A 191 -7.30 9.76 17.03
N ALA A 192 -6.48 10.76 16.76
CA ALA A 192 -6.97 12.12 16.53
C ALA A 192 -7.81 12.25 15.24
N LEU A 193 -7.62 11.36 14.26
CA LEU A 193 -8.43 11.35 13.04
C LEU A 193 -9.90 10.99 13.32
N PHE A 194 -10.18 10.30 14.42
CA PHE A 194 -11.52 9.86 14.81
C PHE A 194 -12.10 10.60 16.01
N GLY A 195 -11.45 11.67 16.47
CA GLY A 195 -11.94 12.51 17.58
C GLY A 195 -11.84 11.86 18.96
N ASN A 196 -10.96 10.87 19.12
CA ASN A 196 -10.68 10.19 20.39
C ASN A 196 -9.40 10.76 21.06
#